data_d04cfbb9ec8c10812b78139859c97b0c
#
_entry.id   d04cfbb9ec8c10812b78139859c97b0c
#
_cell.length_a   1.000
_cell.length_b   1.000
_cell.length_c   1.000
_cell.angle_alpha   90.00
_cell.angle_beta   90.00
_cell.angle_gamma   90.00
#
_symmetry.space_group_name_H-M   'P 1'
#
loop_
_entity.id
_entity.type
_entity.pdbx_description
1 polymer ?
#
loop_
_entity_poly.entity_id
_entity_poly.type
_entity_poly.pdbx_seq_one_letter_code
_entity_poly.pdbx_strand_id
1 'polypeptide(L)'
;MLTILSLADKASTYLNAEQVRGIKRAYYFAEQAHESQRRRSGEPYVIHPLAVADILTDMRMDYESLIAALLHDVIEDTGVEKDALAAQFGDTVADLVDGVSKLTAMEFRSKAEAQAENFQKMAMAMANDIRVIIVKLADRLHNMRTIGALKPEKRRRIARETLEIYAPIANRLGMNDVRVEFEDLGFAILYPMRSRRIRAAVDAAVAAAIVVPVVAAVIAPAATVPSTVVAAFC
;
A
#
# COMPACT_ATOMS: atom_id res chain seq x y z
N MET A 1 10.09 2.82 13.68
CA MET A 1 10.73 2.06 12.57
C MET A 1 9.93 0.79 12.37
N LEU A 2 9.53 0.46 11.14
CA LEU A 2 8.76 -0.76 10.88
C LEU A 2 9.64 -1.99 11.08
N THR A 3 9.17 -2.93 11.90
CA THR A 3 9.83 -4.21 12.24
C THR A 3 8.80 -5.32 12.27
N ILE A 4 9.25 -6.58 12.17
CA ILE A 4 8.33 -7.72 12.33
C ILE A 4 7.64 -7.74 13.70
N LEU A 5 8.29 -7.21 14.74
CA LEU A 5 7.68 -7.12 16.07
C LEU A 5 6.55 -6.10 16.08
N SER A 6 6.76 -4.90 15.50
CA SER A 6 5.70 -3.89 15.40
C SER A 6 4.52 -4.34 14.54
N LEU A 7 4.77 -5.07 13.43
CA LEU A 7 3.74 -5.69 12.62
C LEU A 7 2.95 -6.74 13.43
N ALA A 8 3.66 -7.60 14.15
CA ALA A 8 3.05 -8.65 14.98
C ALA A 8 2.19 -8.08 16.11
N ASP A 9 2.65 -7.02 16.77
CA ASP A 9 1.90 -6.32 17.82
C ASP A 9 0.59 -5.73 17.25
N LYS A 10 0.67 -5.08 16.08
CA LYS A 10 -0.48 -4.53 15.37
C LYS A 10 -1.46 -5.64 14.95
N ALA A 11 -0.97 -6.74 14.37
CA ALA A 11 -1.79 -7.88 13.97
C ALA A 11 -2.44 -8.58 15.16
N SER A 12 -1.77 -8.64 16.32
CA SER A 12 -2.31 -9.24 17.55
C SER A 12 -3.57 -8.58 18.09
N THR A 13 -3.91 -7.37 17.63
CA THR A 13 -5.13 -6.67 18.01
C THR A 13 -6.40 -7.33 17.45
N TYR A 14 -6.26 -8.21 16.43
CA TYR A 14 -7.40 -8.88 15.78
C TYR A 14 -7.14 -10.33 15.35
N LEU A 15 -5.89 -10.80 15.38
CA LEU A 15 -5.49 -12.18 15.09
C LEU A 15 -5.08 -12.90 16.38
N ASN A 16 -5.25 -14.22 16.40
CA ASN A 16 -4.84 -15.04 17.52
C ASN A 16 -3.32 -15.29 17.54
N ALA A 17 -2.81 -15.80 18.68
CA ALA A 17 -1.38 -16.01 18.88
C ALA A 17 -0.73 -17.02 17.88
N GLU A 18 -1.48 -18.01 17.39
CA GLU A 18 -1.00 -18.97 16.40
C GLU A 18 -0.83 -18.32 15.04
N GLN A 19 -1.81 -17.53 14.60
CA GLN A 19 -1.77 -16.77 13.36
C GLN A 19 -0.61 -15.77 13.37
N VAL A 20 -0.40 -15.06 14.47
CA VAL A 20 0.74 -14.13 14.64
C VAL A 20 2.09 -14.87 14.59
N ARG A 21 2.18 -16.09 15.14
CA ARG A 21 3.39 -16.92 14.97
C ARG A 21 3.62 -17.32 13.52
N GLY A 22 2.55 -17.64 12.77
CA GLY A 22 2.61 -17.91 11.34
C GLY A 22 3.16 -16.74 10.53
N ILE A 23 2.70 -15.52 10.82
CA ILE A 23 3.20 -14.28 10.19
C ILE A 23 4.70 -14.09 10.45
N LYS A 24 5.15 -14.25 11.70
CA LYS A 24 6.59 -14.16 12.04
C LYS A 24 7.40 -15.20 11.30
N ARG A 25 6.91 -16.45 11.20
CA ARG A 25 7.59 -17.51 10.45
C ARG A 25 7.71 -17.16 8.97
N ALA A 26 6.67 -16.61 8.35
CA ALA A 26 6.70 -16.17 6.95
C ALA A 26 7.71 -15.04 6.72
N TYR A 27 7.80 -14.08 7.65
CA TYR A 27 8.80 -13.02 7.56
C TYR A 27 10.23 -13.59 7.56
N TYR A 28 10.57 -14.46 8.52
CA TYR A 28 11.92 -15.04 8.58
C TYR A 28 12.22 -15.94 7.38
N PHE A 29 11.22 -16.62 6.83
CA PHE A 29 11.37 -17.36 5.58
C PHE A 29 11.68 -16.42 4.40
N ALA A 30 10.92 -15.32 4.25
CA ALA A 30 11.18 -14.32 3.21
C ALA A 30 12.55 -13.65 3.39
N GLU A 31 12.93 -13.32 4.62
CA GLU A 31 14.23 -12.73 4.94
C GLU A 31 15.38 -13.65 4.51
N GLN A 32 15.30 -14.95 4.80
CA GLN A 32 16.28 -15.95 4.39
C GLN A 32 16.28 -16.13 2.86
N ALA A 33 15.12 -16.21 2.23
CA ALA A 33 15.00 -16.38 0.78
C ALA A 33 15.62 -15.20 0.00
N HIS A 34 15.54 -13.98 0.54
CA HIS A 34 16.09 -12.75 -0.03
C HIS A 34 17.41 -12.28 0.61
N GLU A 35 18.14 -13.13 1.34
CA GLU A 35 19.28 -12.75 2.20
C GLU A 35 20.33 -11.88 1.48
N SER A 36 20.64 -12.18 0.20
CA SER A 36 21.64 -11.43 -0.57
C SER A 36 21.06 -10.28 -1.37
N GLN A 37 19.73 -10.10 -1.38
CA GLN A 37 19.07 -9.14 -2.24
C GLN A 37 18.89 -7.78 -1.55
N ARG A 38 19.08 -6.72 -2.35
CA ARG A 38 18.86 -5.33 -1.91
C ARG A 38 18.00 -4.58 -2.89
N ARG A 39 17.19 -3.68 -2.38
CA ARG A 39 16.45 -2.72 -3.19
C ARG A 39 17.39 -1.68 -3.82
N ARG A 40 16.91 -0.96 -4.81
CA ARG A 40 17.67 0.14 -5.45
C ARG A 40 17.99 1.30 -4.49
N SER A 41 17.25 1.43 -3.40
CA SER A 41 17.53 2.33 -2.27
C SER A 41 18.71 1.89 -1.40
N GLY A 42 19.21 0.64 -1.56
CA GLY A 42 20.28 0.05 -0.77
C GLY A 42 19.81 -0.76 0.45
N GLU A 43 18.53 -0.71 0.79
CA GLU A 43 17.92 -1.44 1.91
C GLU A 43 17.84 -2.95 1.65
N PRO A 44 17.83 -3.81 2.68
CA PRO A 44 17.51 -5.23 2.55
C PRO A 44 16.15 -5.41 1.86
N TYR A 45 16.05 -6.41 0.99
CA TYR A 45 14.83 -6.61 0.19
C TYR A 45 13.59 -6.86 1.05
N VAL A 46 13.73 -7.59 2.16
CA VAL A 46 12.65 -7.98 3.06
C VAL A 46 11.86 -6.80 3.66
N ILE A 47 12.43 -5.59 3.66
CA ILE A 47 11.72 -4.37 4.10
C ILE A 47 10.50 -4.08 3.23
N HIS A 48 10.55 -4.43 1.92
CA HIS A 48 9.43 -4.25 1.03
C HIS A 48 8.22 -5.14 1.37
N PRO A 49 8.34 -6.48 1.38
CA PRO A 49 7.22 -7.33 1.76
C PRO A 49 6.71 -7.06 3.18
N LEU A 50 7.59 -6.68 4.11
CA LEU A 50 7.16 -6.25 5.43
C LEU A 50 6.25 -5.00 5.38
N ALA A 51 6.61 -4.00 4.56
CA ALA A 51 5.79 -2.80 4.39
C ALA A 51 4.46 -3.09 3.65
N VAL A 52 4.45 -4.01 2.70
CA VAL A 52 3.22 -4.48 2.04
C VAL A 52 2.29 -5.16 3.05
N ALA A 53 2.83 -6.03 3.90
CA ALA A 53 2.06 -6.67 4.97
C ALA A 53 1.54 -5.66 6.00
N ASP A 54 2.29 -4.60 6.31
CA ASP A 54 1.84 -3.54 7.22
C ASP A 54 0.65 -2.76 6.64
N ILE A 55 0.66 -2.45 5.35
CA ILE A 55 -0.49 -1.83 4.65
C ILE A 55 -1.75 -2.72 4.78
N LEU A 56 -1.59 -4.03 4.58
CA LEU A 56 -2.71 -4.97 4.70
C LEU A 56 -3.17 -5.15 6.15
N THR A 57 -2.28 -5.00 7.12
CA THR A 57 -2.63 -5.02 8.55
C THR A 57 -3.47 -3.80 8.94
N ASP A 58 -3.23 -2.62 8.35
CA ASP A 58 -4.09 -1.44 8.50
C ASP A 58 -5.51 -1.70 7.99
N MET A 59 -5.65 -2.51 6.96
CA MET A 59 -6.93 -2.94 6.40
C MET A 59 -7.57 -4.11 7.18
N ARG A 60 -6.92 -4.62 8.23
CA ARG A 60 -7.33 -5.79 9.01
C ARG A 60 -7.58 -7.04 8.16
N MET A 61 -6.71 -7.27 7.18
CA MET A 61 -6.78 -8.47 6.35
C MET A 61 -6.50 -9.74 7.15
N ASP A 62 -7.01 -10.86 6.66
CA ASP A 62 -6.80 -12.18 7.26
C ASP A 62 -5.31 -12.59 7.27
N TYR A 63 -4.96 -13.55 8.11
CA TYR A 63 -3.57 -13.95 8.32
C TYR A 63 -2.92 -14.57 7.06
N GLU A 64 -3.69 -15.26 6.22
CA GLU A 64 -3.20 -15.85 4.96
C GLU A 64 -2.80 -14.76 3.98
N SER A 65 -3.58 -13.67 3.89
CA SER A 65 -3.24 -12.49 3.10
C SER A 65 -1.97 -11.80 3.60
N LEU A 66 -1.76 -11.71 4.92
CA LEU A 66 -0.55 -11.14 5.48
C LEU A 66 0.68 -12.01 5.20
N ILE A 67 0.54 -13.34 5.30
CA ILE A 67 1.60 -14.28 4.93
C ILE A 67 1.89 -14.19 3.43
N ALA A 68 0.86 -14.16 2.59
CA ALA A 68 1.03 -14.01 1.15
C ALA A 68 1.72 -12.68 0.79
N ALA A 69 1.43 -11.59 1.49
CA ALA A 69 2.13 -10.32 1.31
C ALA A 69 3.61 -10.39 1.69
N LEU A 70 3.96 -11.12 2.74
CA LEU A 70 5.38 -11.32 3.12
C LEU A 70 6.13 -12.20 2.12
N LEU A 71 5.44 -13.07 1.41
CA LEU A 71 6.02 -14.08 0.50
C LEU A 71 5.81 -13.76 -0.99
N HIS A 72 5.15 -12.64 -1.35
CA HIS A 72 4.62 -12.41 -2.69
C HIS A 72 5.67 -12.42 -3.82
N ASP A 73 6.91 -12.02 -3.52
CA ASP A 73 8.01 -12.00 -4.48
C ASP A 73 8.91 -13.26 -4.39
N VAL A 74 8.69 -14.16 -3.41
CA VAL A 74 9.59 -15.30 -3.17
C VAL A 74 9.65 -16.26 -4.35
N ILE A 75 8.50 -16.57 -4.99
CA ILE A 75 8.47 -17.44 -6.17
C ILE A 75 9.20 -16.79 -7.35
N GLU A 76 8.98 -15.50 -7.57
CA GLU A 76 9.51 -14.78 -8.75
C GLU A 76 11.01 -14.51 -8.62
N ASP A 77 11.45 -14.10 -7.42
CA ASP A 77 12.80 -13.54 -7.24
C ASP A 77 13.82 -14.51 -6.63
N THR A 78 13.38 -15.65 -6.07
CA THR A 78 14.30 -16.55 -5.33
C THR A 78 14.34 -17.99 -5.82
N GLY A 79 13.45 -18.35 -6.77
CA GLY A 79 13.38 -19.71 -7.31
C GLY A 79 12.77 -20.74 -6.35
N VAL A 80 12.12 -20.32 -5.26
CA VAL A 80 11.32 -21.18 -4.39
C VAL A 80 10.08 -21.61 -5.16
N GLU A 81 9.84 -22.92 -5.25
CA GLU A 81 8.68 -23.46 -5.95
C GLU A 81 7.39 -23.35 -5.10
N LYS A 82 6.25 -23.29 -5.79
CA LYS A 82 4.92 -23.19 -5.16
C LYS A 82 4.68 -24.34 -4.17
N ASP A 83 5.08 -25.56 -4.53
CA ASP A 83 4.86 -26.76 -3.69
C ASP A 83 5.62 -26.66 -2.36
N ALA A 84 6.80 -26.02 -2.36
CA ALA A 84 7.56 -25.77 -1.14
C ALA A 84 6.85 -24.77 -0.22
N LEU A 85 6.19 -23.76 -0.78
CA LEU A 85 5.36 -22.83 0.00
C LEU A 85 4.10 -23.52 0.52
N ALA A 86 3.43 -24.34 -0.30
CA ALA A 86 2.26 -25.12 0.10
C ALA A 86 2.57 -26.03 1.29
N ALA A 87 3.70 -26.74 1.24
CA ALA A 87 4.13 -27.63 2.33
C ALA A 87 4.39 -26.89 3.65
N GLN A 88 4.80 -25.61 3.60
CA GLN A 88 5.14 -24.84 4.79
C GLN A 88 4.00 -23.93 5.30
N PHE A 89 3.24 -23.33 4.40
CA PHE A 89 2.25 -22.30 4.74
C PHE A 89 0.82 -22.66 4.33
N GLY A 90 0.63 -23.81 3.67
CA GLY A 90 -0.66 -24.31 3.18
C GLY A 90 -0.98 -23.84 1.75
N ASP A 91 -1.90 -24.60 1.12
CA ASP A 91 -2.27 -24.40 -0.28
C ASP A 91 -2.84 -23.01 -0.54
N THR A 92 -3.68 -22.48 0.35
CA THR A 92 -4.29 -21.15 0.21
C THR A 92 -3.23 -20.05 0.07
N VAL A 93 -2.19 -20.07 0.92
CA VAL A 93 -1.10 -19.10 0.85
C VAL A 93 -0.30 -19.28 -0.45
N ALA A 94 0.03 -20.51 -0.82
CA ALA A 94 0.76 -20.79 -2.05
C ALA A 94 -0.01 -20.37 -3.30
N ASP A 95 -1.33 -20.57 -3.32
CA ASP A 95 -2.21 -20.11 -4.41
C ASP A 95 -2.27 -18.57 -4.50
N LEU A 96 -2.35 -17.88 -3.37
CA LEU A 96 -2.32 -16.42 -3.32
C LEU A 96 -0.99 -15.88 -3.87
N VAL A 97 0.15 -16.41 -3.42
CA VAL A 97 1.48 -15.98 -3.87
C VAL A 97 1.67 -16.25 -5.37
N ASP A 98 1.31 -17.44 -5.85
CA ASP A 98 1.34 -17.81 -7.26
C ASP A 98 0.45 -16.88 -8.11
N GLY A 99 -0.74 -16.56 -7.61
CA GLY A 99 -1.66 -15.61 -8.24
C GLY A 99 -1.06 -14.22 -8.38
N VAL A 100 -0.39 -13.70 -7.34
CA VAL A 100 0.28 -12.39 -7.36
C VAL A 100 1.45 -12.41 -8.34
N SER A 101 2.29 -13.45 -8.35
CA SER A 101 3.42 -13.62 -9.27
C SER A 101 2.95 -13.67 -10.72
N LYS A 102 1.88 -14.41 -11.02
CA LYS A 102 1.28 -14.45 -12.37
C LYS A 102 0.78 -13.11 -12.86
N LEU A 103 0.19 -12.29 -11.95
CA LEU A 103 -0.20 -10.92 -12.29
C LEU A 103 1.00 -10.01 -12.56
N THR A 104 2.12 -10.22 -11.87
CA THR A 104 3.36 -9.46 -12.07
C THR A 104 4.01 -9.78 -13.42
N ALA A 105 4.07 -11.06 -13.80
CA ALA A 105 4.69 -11.53 -15.04
C ALA A 105 3.96 -11.09 -16.32
N MET A 106 2.78 -10.48 -16.21
CA MET A 106 2.02 -9.96 -17.35
C MET A 106 2.65 -8.68 -17.90
N GLU A 107 3.55 -8.81 -18.89
CA GLU A 107 4.11 -7.67 -19.60
C GLU A 107 3.09 -7.00 -20.54
N PHE A 108 3.06 -5.67 -20.48
CA PHE A 108 2.14 -4.83 -21.25
C PHE A 108 2.70 -4.57 -22.67
N ARG A 109 2.16 -5.23 -23.69
CA ARG A 109 2.68 -5.18 -25.08
C ARG A 109 2.18 -4.01 -25.93
N SER A 110 1.01 -3.42 -25.66
CA SER A 110 0.53 -2.18 -26.31
C SER A 110 -0.54 -1.46 -25.50
N LYS A 111 -0.72 -0.12 -25.75
CA LYS A 111 -1.56 0.74 -24.88
C LYS A 111 -3.05 0.43 -24.86
N ALA A 112 -3.65 0.01 -25.97
CA ALA A 112 -5.11 -0.17 -26.06
C ALA A 112 -5.52 -1.64 -25.86
N GLU A 113 -4.80 -2.57 -26.46
CA GLU A 113 -4.99 -4.02 -26.26
C GLU A 113 -4.61 -4.45 -24.85
N ALA A 114 -3.54 -3.85 -24.30
CA ALA A 114 -3.07 -4.09 -22.95
C ALA A 114 -4.10 -3.71 -21.87
N GLN A 115 -4.87 -2.64 -22.03
CA GLN A 115 -5.89 -2.27 -21.03
C GLN A 115 -7.04 -3.28 -20.95
N ALA A 116 -7.56 -3.74 -22.10
CA ALA A 116 -8.64 -4.72 -22.14
C ALA A 116 -8.17 -6.11 -21.64
N GLU A 117 -7.00 -6.55 -22.09
CA GLU A 117 -6.41 -7.83 -21.70
C GLU A 117 -6.03 -7.86 -20.21
N ASN A 118 -5.46 -6.77 -19.69
CA ASN A 118 -5.17 -6.63 -18.28
C ASN A 118 -6.41 -6.65 -17.40
N PHE A 119 -7.46 -5.94 -17.83
CA PHE A 119 -8.73 -5.96 -17.12
C PHE A 119 -9.34 -7.37 -17.10
N GLN A 120 -9.30 -8.10 -18.21
CA GLN A 120 -9.78 -9.47 -18.30
C GLN A 120 -8.96 -10.41 -17.39
N LYS A 121 -7.63 -10.32 -17.41
CA LYS A 121 -6.75 -11.15 -16.57
C LYS A 121 -6.90 -10.84 -15.08
N MET A 122 -7.03 -9.56 -14.73
CA MET A 122 -7.36 -9.14 -13.37
C MET A 122 -8.75 -9.62 -12.94
N ALA A 123 -9.75 -9.56 -13.83
CA ALA A 123 -11.08 -10.10 -13.57
C ALA A 123 -11.05 -11.61 -13.34
N MET A 124 -10.23 -12.35 -14.08
CA MET A 124 -10.02 -13.79 -13.87
C MET A 124 -9.30 -14.08 -12.54
N ALA A 125 -8.30 -13.30 -12.17
CA ALA A 125 -7.63 -13.43 -10.88
C ALA A 125 -8.59 -13.11 -9.71
N MET A 126 -9.41 -12.07 -9.84
CA MET A 126 -10.47 -11.73 -8.88
C MET A 126 -11.55 -12.81 -8.77
N ALA A 127 -11.86 -13.51 -9.87
CA ALA A 127 -12.82 -14.61 -9.87
C ALA A 127 -12.31 -15.83 -9.10
N ASN A 128 -10.99 -16.04 -9.02
CA ASN A 128 -10.39 -17.11 -8.23
C ASN A 128 -10.28 -16.71 -6.75
N ASP A 129 -9.61 -15.62 -6.45
CA ASP A 129 -9.51 -15.06 -5.09
C ASP A 129 -9.22 -13.55 -5.16
N ILE A 130 -10.13 -12.74 -4.63
CA ILE A 130 -10.01 -11.28 -4.62
C ILE A 130 -8.79 -10.78 -3.83
N ARG A 131 -8.31 -11.58 -2.87
CA ARG A 131 -7.15 -11.25 -2.04
C ARG A 131 -5.89 -11.05 -2.87
N VAL A 132 -5.75 -11.78 -4.00
CA VAL A 132 -4.62 -11.61 -4.95
C VAL A 132 -4.50 -10.15 -5.44
N ILE A 133 -5.63 -9.53 -5.81
CA ILE A 133 -5.64 -8.13 -6.24
C ILE A 133 -5.37 -7.18 -5.08
N ILE A 134 -5.90 -7.47 -3.89
CA ILE A 134 -5.69 -6.63 -2.70
C ILE A 134 -4.20 -6.61 -2.33
N VAL A 135 -3.53 -7.77 -2.32
CA VAL A 135 -2.07 -7.85 -2.11
C VAL A 135 -1.33 -7.06 -3.19
N LYS A 136 -1.73 -7.19 -4.46
CA LYS A 136 -1.09 -6.46 -5.57
C LYS A 136 -1.29 -4.94 -5.49
N LEU A 137 -2.45 -4.47 -5.01
CA LEU A 137 -2.68 -3.05 -4.75
C LEU A 137 -1.78 -2.52 -3.62
N ALA A 138 -1.62 -3.30 -2.53
CA ALA A 138 -0.72 -2.93 -1.44
C ALA A 138 0.76 -2.91 -1.88
N ASP A 139 1.21 -3.89 -2.69
CA ASP A 139 2.53 -3.90 -3.33
C ASP A 139 2.73 -2.63 -4.19
N ARG A 140 1.79 -2.34 -5.08
CA ARG A 140 1.83 -1.14 -5.93
C ARG A 140 1.87 0.14 -5.09
N LEU A 141 1.12 0.21 -3.99
CA LEU A 141 1.10 1.38 -3.12
C LEU A 141 2.47 1.61 -2.47
N HIS A 142 3.07 0.57 -1.91
CA HIS A 142 4.42 0.68 -1.37
C HIS A 142 5.46 1.06 -2.44
N ASN A 143 5.35 0.49 -3.64
CA ASN A 143 6.21 0.86 -4.77
C ASN A 143 6.04 2.33 -5.17
N MET A 144 4.84 2.89 -5.13
CA MET A 144 4.59 4.32 -5.37
C MET A 144 5.17 5.20 -4.27
N ARG A 145 5.06 4.80 -2.99
CA ARG A 145 5.67 5.52 -1.85
C ARG A 145 7.19 5.60 -1.94
N THR A 146 7.83 4.55 -2.48
CA THR A 146 9.30 4.41 -2.55
C THR A 146 9.88 4.70 -3.95
N ILE A 147 9.09 5.23 -4.88
CA ILE A 147 9.45 5.41 -6.30
C ILE A 147 10.61 6.37 -6.52
N GLY A 148 10.96 7.20 -5.52
CA GLY A 148 12.00 8.22 -5.58
C GLY A 148 13.39 7.70 -5.98
N ALA A 149 13.73 6.45 -5.68
CA ALA A 149 14.99 5.80 -6.03
C ALA A 149 15.13 5.45 -7.53
N LEU A 150 14.05 5.56 -8.31
CA LEU A 150 14.03 5.20 -9.73
C LEU A 150 14.38 6.40 -10.63
N LYS A 151 14.84 6.10 -11.86
CA LYS A 151 15.06 7.13 -12.91
C LYS A 151 13.74 7.82 -13.28
N PRO A 152 13.77 9.12 -13.67
CA PRO A 152 12.55 9.90 -13.96
C PRO A 152 11.61 9.26 -14.98
N GLU A 153 12.15 8.66 -16.06
CA GLU A 153 11.34 8.02 -17.10
C GLU A 153 10.57 6.82 -16.55
N LYS A 154 11.23 5.99 -15.72
CA LYS A 154 10.61 4.84 -15.08
C LYS A 154 9.55 5.27 -14.08
N ARG A 155 9.82 6.32 -13.28
CA ARG A 155 8.82 6.90 -12.36
C ARG A 155 7.55 7.33 -13.09
N ARG A 156 7.69 8.06 -14.20
CA ARG A 156 6.54 8.55 -14.99
C ARG A 156 5.75 7.40 -15.60
N ARG A 157 6.42 6.35 -16.09
CA ARG A 157 5.74 5.16 -16.63
C ARG A 157 4.91 4.47 -15.55
N ILE A 158 5.52 4.18 -14.39
CA ILE A 158 4.83 3.53 -13.26
C ILE A 158 3.68 4.37 -12.74
N ALA A 159 3.86 5.70 -12.60
CA ALA A 159 2.80 6.60 -12.16
C ALA A 159 1.61 6.62 -13.12
N ARG A 160 1.86 6.63 -14.45
CA ARG A 160 0.79 6.59 -15.45
C ARG A 160 0.03 5.26 -15.38
N GLU A 161 0.73 4.14 -15.34
CA GLU A 161 0.15 2.81 -15.20
C GLU A 161 -0.70 2.71 -13.92
N THR A 162 -0.21 3.25 -12.80
CA THR A 162 -0.94 3.29 -11.53
C THR A 162 -2.25 4.05 -11.65
N LEU A 163 -2.25 5.22 -12.28
CA LEU A 163 -3.45 6.02 -12.47
C LEU A 163 -4.42 5.44 -13.50
N GLU A 164 -3.92 4.81 -14.55
CA GLU A 164 -4.74 4.27 -15.63
C GLU A 164 -5.35 2.89 -15.29
N ILE A 165 -4.72 2.11 -14.41
CA ILE A 165 -5.11 0.72 -14.12
C ILE A 165 -5.45 0.52 -12.64
N TYR A 166 -4.50 0.79 -11.74
CA TYR A 166 -4.63 0.42 -10.33
C TYR A 166 -5.59 1.32 -9.54
N ALA A 167 -5.59 2.62 -9.79
CA ALA A 167 -6.52 3.53 -9.13
C ALA A 167 -7.99 3.24 -9.48
N PRO A 168 -8.39 2.98 -10.74
CA PRO A 168 -9.73 2.53 -11.08
C PRO A 168 -10.12 1.20 -10.43
N ILE A 169 -9.19 0.26 -10.26
CA ILE A 169 -9.45 -1.01 -9.57
C ILE A 169 -9.70 -0.78 -8.10
N ALA A 170 -8.83 -0.03 -7.42
CA ALA A 170 -9.01 0.35 -6.03
C ALA A 170 -10.37 1.02 -5.79
N ASN A 171 -10.79 1.90 -6.71
CA ASN A 171 -12.12 2.54 -6.66
C ASN A 171 -13.26 1.52 -6.73
N ARG A 172 -13.20 0.55 -7.65
CA ARG A 172 -14.24 -0.50 -7.81
C ARG A 172 -14.32 -1.44 -6.61
N LEU A 173 -13.20 -1.66 -5.93
CA LEU A 173 -13.14 -2.46 -4.69
C LEU A 173 -13.52 -1.68 -3.44
N GLY A 174 -13.87 -0.39 -3.56
CA GLY A 174 -14.19 0.47 -2.43
C GLY A 174 -12.98 0.87 -1.58
N MET A 175 -11.75 0.63 -2.04
CA MET A 175 -10.50 0.98 -1.35
C MET A 175 -10.15 2.46 -1.58
N ASN A 176 -11.01 3.35 -1.07
CA ASN A 176 -10.92 4.78 -1.37
C ASN A 176 -9.61 5.42 -0.91
N ASP A 177 -9.09 5.04 0.25
CA ASP A 177 -7.84 5.61 0.79
C ASP A 177 -6.66 5.25 -0.13
N VAL A 178 -6.59 4.00 -0.59
CA VAL A 178 -5.58 3.54 -1.56
C VAL A 178 -5.71 4.28 -2.89
N ARG A 179 -6.94 4.45 -3.39
CA ARG A 179 -7.21 5.18 -4.62
C ARG A 179 -6.72 6.62 -4.54
N VAL A 180 -7.12 7.33 -3.48
CA VAL A 180 -6.74 8.74 -3.27
C VAL A 180 -5.22 8.86 -3.21
N GLU A 181 -4.55 7.99 -2.46
CA GLU A 181 -3.09 8.00 -2.36
C GLU A 181 -2.41 7.71 -3.71
N PHE A 182 -2.93 6.77 -4.50
CA PHE A 182 -2.45 6.54 -5.87
C PHE A 182 -2.59 7.78 -6.76
N GLU A 183 -3.74 8.48 -6.68
CA GLU A 183 -4.00 9.69 -7.44
C GLU A 183 -3.05 10.82 -7.02
N ASP A 184 -2.85 11.03 -5.72
CA ASP A 184 -1.97 12.07 -5.19
C ASP A 184 -0.49 11.83 -5.56
N LEU A 185 0.01 10.61 -5.33
CA LEU A 185 1.37 10.24 -5.65
C LEU A 185 1.61 10.27 -7.17
N GLY A 186 0.68 9.71 -7.94
CA GLY A 186 0.75 9.69 -9.40
C GLY A 186 0.72 11.10 -10.00
N PHE A 187 -0.18 11.96 -9.52
CA PHE A 187 -0.27 13.35 -9.95
C PHE A 187 1.00 14.13 -9.62
N ALA A 188 1.54 13.95 -8.41
CA ALA A 188 2.78 14.61 -8.00
C ALA A 188 3.99 14.25 -8.89
N ILE A 189 4.05 13.00 -9.37
CA ILE A 189 5.11 12.50 -10.25
C ILE A 189 4.93 13.01 -11.68
N LEU A 190 3.70 12.99 -12.21
CA LEU A 190 3.42 13.40 -13.59
C LEU A 190 3.41 14.92 -13.76
N TYR A 191 2.92 15.65 -12.77
CA TYR A 191 2.72 17.12 -12.81
C TYR A 191 3.33 17.85 -11.59
N PRO A 192 4.66 17.74 -11.35
CA PRO A 192 5.29 18.18 -10.11
C PRO A 192 5.14 19.68 -9.84
N MET A 193 5.12 20.52 -10.89
CA MET A 193 4.92 21.97 -10.72
C MET A 193 3.47 22.30 -10.30
N ARG A 194 2.49 21.64 -10.91
CA ARG A 194 1.08 21.83 -10.56
C ARG A 194 0.78 21.32 -9.16
N SER A 195 1.27 20.14 -8.79
CA SER A 195 1.13 19.55 -7.46
C SER A 195 1.68 20.50 -6.38
N ARG A 196 2.88 21.06 -6.56
CA ARG A 196 3.46 22.02 -5.61
C ARG A 196 2.60 23.28 -5.46
N ARG A 197 2.08 23.84 -6.56
CA ARG A 197 1.23 25.04 -6.53
C ARG A 197 -0.10 24.78 -5.82
N ILE A 198 -0.74 23.64 -6.11
CA ILE A 198 -2.00 23.27 -5.45
C ILE A 198 -1.76 23.05 -3.96
N ARG A 199 -0.72 22.30 -3.57
CA ARG A 199 -0.40 22.08 -2.16
C ARG A 199 -0.15 23.39 -1.42
N ALA A 200 0.66 24.28 -1.96
CA ALA A 200 0.90 25.59 -1.36
C ALA A 200 -0.39 26.42 -1.20
N ALA A 201 -1.31 26.36 -2.17
CA ALA A 201 -2.59 27.05 -2.07
C ALA A 201 -3.50 26.43 -0.99
N VAL A 202 -3.54 25.09 -0.89
CA VAL A 202 -4.30 24.39 0.15
C VAL A 202 -3.72 24.70 1.54
N ASP A 203 -2.40 24.62 1.71
CA ASP A 203 -1.74 24.90 2.98
C ASP A 203 -2.03 26.35 3.43
N ALA A 204 -1.98 27.32 2.51
CA ALA A 204 -2.31 28.72 2.77
C ALA A 204 -3.79 28.90 3.18
N ALA A 205 -4.72 28.19 2.49
CA ALA A 205 -6.14 28.25 2.81
C ALA A 205 -6.45 27.62 4.17
N VAL A 206 -5.83 26.47 4.50
CA VAL A 206 -5.95 25.82 5.81
C VAL A 206 -5.39 26.72 6.92
N ALA A 207 -4.21 27.30 6.72
CA ALA A 207 -3.62 28.25 7.67
C ALA A 207 -4.55 29.46 7.91
N ALA A 208 -5.11 30.05 6.85
CA ALA A 208 -6.06 31.14 6.97
C ALA A 208 -7.35 30.73 7.72
N ALA A 209 -7.89 29.53 7.44
CA ALA A 209 -9.08 29.02 8.09
C ALA A 209 -8.88 28.74 9.60
N ILE A 210 -7.67 28.40 10.01
CA ILE A 210 -7.33 28.18 11.42
C ILE A 210 -7.04 29.53 12.13
N VAL A 211 -6.30 30.42 11.50
CA VAL A 211 -5.86 31.68 12.11
C VAL A 211 -7.02 32.65 12.33
N VAL A 212 -7.95 32.79 11.38
CA VAL A 212 -9.05 33.76 11.48
C VAL A 212 -9.95 33.53 12.71
N PRO A 213 -10.44 32.31 13.01
CA PRO A 213 -11.26 32.10 14.21
C PRO A 213 -10.47 32.26 15.52
N VAL A 214 -9.18 31.88 15.54
CA VAL A 214 -8.34 32.03 16.75
C VAL A 214 -8.07 33.52 17.05
N VAL A 215 -7.73 34.31 16.03
CA VAL A 215 -7.53 35.74 16.20
C VAL A 215 -8.84 36.45 16.61
N ALA A 216 -9.97 36.08 16.01
CA ALA A 216 -11.27 36.61 16.38
C ALA A 216 -11.65 36.26 17.84
N ALA A 217 -11.32 35.07 18.32
CA ALA A 217 -11.58 34.65 19.70
C ALA A 217 -10.64 35.36 20.71
N VAL A 218 -9.41 35.70 20.33
CA VAL A 218 -8.43 36.36 21.18
C VAL A 218 -8.68 37.87 21.25
N ILE A 219 -9.18 38.49 20.16
CA ILE A 219 -9.42 39.95 20.09
C ILE A 219 -10.83 40.32 20.58
N ALA A 220 -11.76 39.36 20.70
CA ALA A 220 -13.10 39.62 21.18
C ALA A 220 -13.04 40.14 22.64
N PRO A 221 -13.63 41.29 22.95
CA PRO A 221 -13.65 41.81 24.33
C PRO A 221 -14.42 40.82 25.23
N ALA A 222 -13.93 40.60 26.46
CA ALA A 222 -14.38 39.61 27.42
C ALA A 222 -15.89 39.66 27.79
N ALA A 223 -16.64 40.60 27.25
CA ALA A 223 -18.08 40.82 27.55
C ALA A 223 -19.04 39.98 26.67
N THR A 224 -18.54 39.18 25.72
CA THR A 224 -19.42 38.47 24.76
C THR A 224 -19.13 36.97 24.61
N VAL A 225 -18.48 36.32 25.58
CA VAL A 225 -18.33 34.85 25.55
C VAL A 225 -19.62 34.24 26.11
N PRO A 226 -20.49 33.61 25.29
CA PRO A 226 -21.64 32.87 25.80
C PRO A 226 -21.14 31.72 26.69
N SER A 227 -21.75 31.51 27.81
CA SER A 227 -21.44 30.46 28.81
C SER A 227 -21.43 29.01 28.27
N THR A 228 -21.82 28.78 27.02
CA THR A 228 -21.83 27.50 26.33
C THR A 228 -20.45 27.07 25.79
N VAL A 229 -19.44 27.94 25.71
CA VAL A 229 -18.09 27.58 25.17
C VAL A 229 -17.17 27.03 26.29
N VAL A 230 -17.46 27.29 27.56
CA VAL A 230 -16.63 26.83 28.68
C VAL A 230 -16.81 25.32 28.98
N ALA A 231 -17.93 24.72 28.56
CA ALA A 231 -18.19 23.29 28.78
C ALA A 231 -17.49 22.31 27.83
N ALA A 232 -16.75 22.79 26.83
CA ALA A 232 -16.07 21.94 25.84
C ALA A 232 -14.57 21.73 26.11
N PHE A 233 -14.03 22.35 27.22
CA PHE A 233 -12.62 22.26 27.58
C PHE A 233 -12.36 21.78 29.01
N CYS A 234 -13.33 21.11 29.64
CA CYS A 234 -13.12 20.34 30.89
C CYS A 234 -13.24 18.85 30.65
#